data_7b4fa4536fefe3daef5a6055bd9f78ab
#
_entry.id   7b4fa4536fefe3daef5a6055bd9f78ab
#
_cell.length_a   1.000
_cell.length_b   1.000
_cell.length_c   1.000
_cell.angle_alpha   90.00
_cell.angle_beta   90.00
_cell.angle_gamma   90.00
#
_symmetry.space_group_name_H-M   'P 1'
#
loop_
_entity.id
_entity.type
_entity.pdbx_description
1 polymer ?
#
loop_
_entity_poly.entity_id
_entity_poly.type
_entity_poly.pdbx_seq_one_letter_code
_entity_poly.pdbx_strand_id
1 'polypeptide(L)'
;EAPGGLAVKLDAAGRSNGESNPGTWESNGVETTFEGFDWSSNGWTGEALKLTNGAKAVIGYRPFATDVKSTGLTIELTLRVSNPTDSDTAVVDCLDSGKGLYITPSEASFKTGEKVSYTNEDDELVEREIKLGTNYVEDRWIKVALMVGTRNESRLMELYVDGNRTGADIYDNAFSFRQDNPKYITIDSAGADVEVKSVRIYTRRLSDDEELENRMVDSADGEEMIALYEENDILGDTDTVDMDKLRAKGKGVLRIVRQNKLDDVYAENNKKTDFSADIFYYSPFGSEYDFVLRDCYIRIQGTSSTKYPSKNIRIYISKGGTNLSFTVGGKEQAEKKYPVRPGGIAMNLICLKSDYSDSSMSLNTGGAKLFNDVLKEMGLLTPPQRYQYETGGSDLNAVTVRTAIDGVPIDMFVAAAEDGENNYVGQYNFNNEKSKSGDLFGLSGVEGYDPACPLTLEMLNNTEAMCLFKTTSDAHLEEVFDAGAETNVPDDVKWAGLDESQRTAVKRLYAWIRSCVPDGATSADLSTFKSEKFRDEISDYFDKAFLLTYYLWTDYFLAVDQRAKNMMLRTWDGLIWYITYYDGDTQMGKRNDCFLVYDYTTDRDTYDAEAGKYAFEGRDSWLWNLVLANLDADLKT
;
A
#
# COMPACT_ATOMS: atom_id res chain seq x y z
N GLU A 1 13.45 -20.86 20.93
CA GLU A 1 12.38 -21.79 21.37
C GLU A 1 11.27 -21.78 20.32
N ALA A 2 10.69 -22.95 20.02
CA ALA A 2 9.55 -22.97 19.10
C ALA A 2 8.41 -22.12 19.65
N PRO A 3 7.77 -21.27 18.82
CA PRO A 3 6.65 -20.45 19.27
C PRO A 3 5.55 -21.27 19.94
N GLY A 4 4.95 -20.77 21.03
CA GLY A 4 3.87 -21.49 21.73
C GLY A 4 2.69 -21.79 20.80
N GLY A 5 1.91 -22.82 21.10
CA GLY A 5 0.75 -23.22 20.30
C GLY A 5 1.06 -24.07 19.05
N LEU A 6 2.29 -24.54 18.90
CA LEU A 6 2.69 -25.42 17.80
C LEU A 6 2.01 -26.79 17.91
N ALA A 7 1.09 -27.08 17.00
CA ALA A 7 0.37 -28.35 16.92
C ALA A 7 1.11 -29.37 16.03
N VAL A 8 1.68 -28.92 14.92
CA VAL A 8 2.42 -29.76 13.96
C VAL A 8 3.71 -29.05 13.57
N LYS A 9 4.83 -29.79 13.60
CA LYS A 9 6.10 -29.39 13.03
C LYS A 9 6.68 -30.58 12.28
N LEU A 10 6.51 -30.62 10.99
CA LEU A 10 7.11 -31.60 10.12
C LEU A 10 8.27 -30.94 9.38
N ASP A 11 9.44 -31.58 9.44
CA ASP A 11 10.67 -31.10 8.82
C ASP A 11 11.33 -32.25 8.07
N ALA A 12 11.69 -32.06 6.82
CA ALA A 12 12.30 -33.07 5.97
C ALA A 12 13.84 -33.04 5.99
N ALA A 13 14.44 -32.03 6.62
CA ALA A 13 15.89 -31.86 6.65
C ALA A 13 16.60 -33.07 7.29
N GLY A 14 17.65 -33.54 6.62
CA GLY A 14 18.46 -34.67 7.06
C GLY A 14 17.81 -36.05 6.93
N ARG A 15 16.58 -36.15 6.40
CA ARG A 15 15.87 -37.41 6.20
C ARG A 15 16.35 -38.15 4.95
N SER A 16 16.36 -39.49 5.01
CA SER A 16 16.75 -40.33 3.86
C SER A 16 15.89 -41.59 3.76
N ASN A 17 15.73 -42.12 2.55
CA ASN A 17 15.04 -43.39 2.31
C ASN A 17 15.76 -44.60 2.91
N GLY A 18 17.04 -44.47 3.28
CA GLY A 18 17.85 -45.51 3.92
C GLY A 18 17.70 -45.59 5.45
N GLU A 19 16.94 -44.72 6.07
CA GLU A 19 16.67 -44.78 7.51
C GLU A 19 15.78 -45.97 7.88
N SER A 20 15.76 -46.32 9.17
CA SER A 20 15.07 -47.53 9.65
C SER A 20 13.54 -47.45 9.49
N ASN A 21 12.98 -46.27 9.36
CA ASN A 21 11.53 -46.07 9.23
C ASN A 21 11.23 -44.86 8.32
N PRO A 22 11.52 -44.93 7.02
CA PRO A 22 11.33 -43.82 6.11
C PRO A 22 9.85 -43.44 5.92
N GLY A 23 8.94 -44.39 6.13
CA GLY A 23 7.48 -44.18 6.03
C GLY A 23 6.85 -43.47 7.22
N THR A 24 7.64 -42.94 8.16
CA THR A 24 7.12 -42.24 9.33
C THR A 24 7.47 -40.75 9.26
N TRP A 25 6.46 -39.89 9.29
CA TRP A 25 6.58 -38.44 9.48
C TRP A 25 5.58 -38.02 10.54
N GLU A 26 6.06 -37.74 11.72
CA GLU A 26 5.23 -37.52 12.90
C GLU A 26 5.70 -36.29 13.69
N SER A 27 4.76 -35.56 14.26
CA SER A 27 5.02 -34.48 15.19
C SER A 27 3.87 -34.35 16.20
N ASN A 28 4.21 -34.31 17.49
CA ASN A 28 3.24 -34.09 18.58
C ASN A 28 2.04 -35.08 18.57
N GLY A 29 2.27 -36.33 18.15
CA GLY A 29 1.22 -37.33 18.01
C GLY A 29 0.36 -37.18 16.75
N VAL A 30 0.74 -36.32 15.84
CA VAL A 30 0.11 -36.19 14.53
C VAL A 30 0.96 -36.97 13.51
N GLU A 31 0.41 -38.05 13.00
CA GLU A 31 1.03 -38.91 12.00
C GLU A 31 0.67 -38.46 10.60
N THR A 32 1.62 -38.56 9.65
CA THR A 32 1.37 -38.40 8.22
C THR A 32 1.24 -39.76 7.56
N THR A 33 0.15 -39.98 6.84
CA THR A 33 -0.07 -41.20 6.07
C THR A 33 0.44 -41.00 4.63
N PHE A 34 1.21 -41.97 4.15
CA PHE A 34 1.74 -41.97 2.78
C PHE A 34 0.93 -42.95 1.93
N GLU A 35 0.37 -42.46 0.82
CA GLU A 35 -0.44 -43.24 -0.09
C GLU A 35 0.19 -43.26 -1.49
N GLY A 36 0.21 -44.42 -2.13
CA GLY A 36 0.77 -44.54 -3.49
C GLY A 36 2.27 -44.32 -3.58
N PHE A 37 3.02 -44.41 -2.46
CA PHE A 37 4.45 -44.20 -2.43
C PHE A 37 5.21 -45.44 -2.98
N ASP A 38 6.05 -45.17 -3.96
CA ASP A 38 7.15 -46.04 -4.33
C ASP A 38 8.46 -45.39 -3.87
N TRP A 39 9.05 -45.87 -2.79
CA TRP A 39 10.26 -45.32 -2.16
C TRP A 39 11.50 -45.37 -3.03
N SER A 40 11.43 -45.96 -4.22
CA SER A 40 12.48 -45.89 -5.23
C SER A 40 12.41 -44.60 -6.08
N SER A 41 11.23 -44.03 -6.22
CA SER A 41 10.97 -42.81 -7.02
C SER A 41 10.47 -41.62 -6.18
N ASN A 42 9.88 -41.91 -5.01
CA ASN A 42 9.42 -40.92 -4.04
C ASN A 42 10.25 -41.00 -2.77
N GLY A 43 10.07 -40.08 -1.85
CA GLY A 43 10.60 -40.08 -0.50
C GLY A 43 11.62 -38.99 -0.24
N TRP A 44 12.51 -39.24 0.70
CA TRP A 44 13.40 -38.24 1.28
C TRP A 44 14.63 -37.98 0.39
N THR A 45 14.88 -36.70 0.11
CA THR A 45 16.03 -36.24 -0.68
C THR A 45 17.21 -35.77 0.18
N GLY A 46 17.03 -35.69 1.51
CA GLY A 46 17.97 -35.08 2.44
C GLY A 46 17.55 -33.64 2.80
N GLU A 47 16.80 -32.99 1.92
CA GLU A 47 16.30 -31.61 2.12
C GLU A 47 14.78 -31.55 2.08
N ALA A 48 14.14 -32.45 1.38
CA ALA A 48 12.69 -32.44 1.17
C ALA A 48 12.10 -33.85 1.10
N LEU A 49 10.78 -33.92 1.26
CA LEU A 49 9.97 -35.07 0.87
C LEU A 49 9.53 -34.87 -0.58
N LYS A 50 9.95 -35.75 -1.49
CA LYS A 50 9.57 -35.73 -2.90
C LYS A 50 8.38 -36.65 -3.15
N LEU A 51 7.37 -36.13 -3.84
CA LEU A 51 6.18 -36.83 -4.29
C LEU A 51 6.07 -36.72 -5.82
N THR A 52 5.89 -37.85 -6.48
CA THR A 52 5.68 -37.94 -7.93
C THR A 52 4.64 -39.02 -8.25
N ASN A 53 4.11 -38.99 -9.48
CA ASN A 53 3.23 -40.05 -10.01
C ASN A 53 1.98 -40.33 -9.16
N GLY A 54 1.35 -39.31 -8.60
CA GLY A 54 0.14 -39.44 -7.81
C GLY A 54 0.34 -39.94 -6.38
N ALA A 55 1.59 -39.96 -5.89
CA ALA A 55 1.86 -40.18 -4.47
C ALA A 55 1.28 -39.05 -3.62
N LYS A 56 0.79 -39.40 -2.41
CA LYS A 56 0.15 -38.48 -1.49
C LYS A 56 0.72 -38.56 -0.09
N ALA A 57 0.82 -37.40 0.56
CA ALA A 57 1.08 -37.31 1.99
C ALA A 57 -0.13 -36.65 2.66
N VAL A 58 -0.80 -37.38 3.54
CA VAL A 58 -1.99 -36.92 4.28
C VAL A 58 -1.58 -36.63 5.71
N ILE A 59 -1.56 -35.35 6.10
CA ILE A 59 -1.18 -34.90 7.43
C ILE A 59 -2.39 -35.10 8.36
N GLY A 60 -2.24 -35.88 9.42
CA GLY A 60 -3.31 -36.31 10.33
C GLY A 60 -3.87 -35.18 11.22
N TYR A 61 -3.90 -33.94 10.73
CA TYR A 61 -4.43 -32.78 11.43
C TYR A 61 -5.50 -32.07 10.58
N ARG A 62 -6.59 -31.68 11.22
CA ARG A 62 -7.74 -31.01 10.58
C ARG A 62 -7.82 -29.57 11.08
N PRO A 63 -7.22 -28.61 10.38
CA PRO A 63 -7.08 -27.24 10.88
C PRO A 63 -8.41 -26.51 11.06
N PHE A 64 -9.44 -26.90 10.28
CA PHE A 64 -10.76 -26.27 10.32
C PHE A 64 -11.84 -27.18 10.97
N ALA A 65 -11.44 -28.06 11.86
CA ALA A 65 -12.39 -28.90 12.64
C ALA A 65 -13.18 -28.05 13.65
N THR A 66 -12.64 -26.96 14.09
CA THR A 66 -13.28 -25.99 14.99
C THR A 66 -13.26 -24.59 14.37
N ASP A 67 -14.06 -23.69 14.92
CA ASP A 67 -14.02 -22.30 14.52
C ASP A 67 -12.83 -21.59 15.18
N VAL A 68 -11.85 -21.21 14.38
CA VAL A 68 -10.57 -20.62 14.83
C VAL A 68 -10.62 -19.11 15.08
N LYS A 69 -11.79 -18.50 14.99
CA LYS A 69 -11.98 -17.04 15.17
C LYS A 69 -11.39 -16.48 16.46
N SER A 70 -11.52 -17.22 17.55
CA SER A 70 -11.11 -16.78 18.89
C SER A 70 -9.71 -17.25 19.27
N THR A 71 -9.27 -18.38 18.74
CA THR A 71 -7.97 -18.97 19.06
C THR A 71 -6.88 -18.55 18.09
N GLY A 72 -7.27 -18.25 16.88
CA GLY A 72 -6.35 -18.09 15.77
C GLY A 72 -5.87 -19.41 15.17
N LEU A 73 -5.23 -19.31 14.03
CA LEU A 73 -4.61 -20.42 13.31
C LEU A 73 -3.47 -19.88 12.44
N THR A 74 -2.37 -20.61 12.37
CA THR A 74 -1.36 -20.39 11.34
C THR A 74 -1.01 -21.71 10.70
N ILE A 75 -1.00 -21.76 9.36
CA ILE A 75 -0.55 -22.90 8.56
C ILE A 75 0.58 -22.43 7.68
N GLU A 76 1.74 -23.02 7.81
CA GLU A 76 2.91 -22.74 6.97
C GLU A 76 3.32 -23.99 6.20
N LEU A 77 3.61 -23.83 4.91
CA LEU A 77 4.14 -24.88 4.04
C LEU A 77 5.27 -24.29 3.20
N THR A 78 6.41 -24.99 3.19
CA THR A 78 7.53 -24.69 2.30
C THR A 78 7.63 -25.81 1.27
N LEU A 79 7.31 -25.49 0.01
CA LEU A 79 7.21 -26.48 -1.07
C LEU A 79 7.75 -25.95 -2.39
N ARG A 80 8.06 -26.88 -3.29
CA ARG A 80 8.38 -26.62 -4.70
C ARG A 80 7.50 -27.51 -5.56
N VAL A 81 6.92 -26.93 -6.60
CA VAL A 81 6.08 -27.62 -7.58
C VAL A 81 6.77 -27.54 -8.93
N SER A 82 6.94 -28.67 -9.58
CA SER A 82 7.62 -28.76 -10.89
C SER A 82 6.91 -29.76 -11.81
N ASN A 83 7.24 -29.70 -13.10
CA ASN A 83 6.69 -30.58 -14.13
C ASN A 83 5.15 -30.69 -14.10
N PRO A 84 4.40 -29.58 -14.11
CA PRO A 84 2.95 -29.65 -14.07
C PRO A 84 2.39 -30.34 -15.31
N THR A 85 1.53 -31.32 -15.09
CA THR A 85 0.73 -31.98 -16.15
C THR A 85 -0.65 -31.34 -16.28
N ASP A 86 -1.10 -30.68 -15.23
CA ASP A 86 -2.34 -29.95 -15.15
C ASP A 86 -2.20 -28.79 -14.15
N SER A 87 -2.36 -27.55 -14.61
CA SER A 87 -2.19 -26.34 -13.79
C SER A 87 -3.30 -26.14 -12.76
N ASP A 88 -4.43 -26.80 -12.92
CA ASP A 88 -5.64 -26.59 -12.11
C ASP A 88 -5.84 -27.68 -11.05
N THR A 89 -5.12 -28.81 -11.16
CA THR A 89 -5.18 -29.87 -10.17
C THR A 89 -4.46 -29.47 -8.89
N ALA A 90 -5.13 -29.62 -7.74
CA ALA A 90 -4.54 -29.27 -6.45
C ALA A 90 -3.32 -30.13 -6.12
N VAL A 91 -2.24 -29.47 -5.71
CA VAL A 91 -1.07 -30.09 -5.09
C VAL A 91 -1.10 -30.00 -3.57
N VAL A 92 -1.86 -29.07 -3.01
CA VAL A 92 -2.26 -29.05 -1.59
C VAL A 92 -3.74 -28.81 -1.52
N ASP A 93 -4.46 -29.70 -0.83
CA ASP A 93 -5.91 -29.62 -0.70
C ASP A 93 -6.34 -29.82 0.77
N CYS A 94 -7.11 -28.86 1.25
CA CYS A 94 -7.79 -28.90 2.53
C CYS A 94 -9.21 -28.32 2.39
N LEU A 95 -9.85 -28.49 1.23
CA LEU A 95 -11.15 -27.91 0.94
C LEU A 95 -12.31 -28.80 1.40
N ASP A 96 -13.30 -28.19 2.05
CA ASP A 96 -14.64 -28.73 2.20
C ASP A 96 -15.67 -27.67 1.81
N SER A 97 -16.54 -28.02 0.86
CA SER A 97 -17.59 -27.11 0.37
C SER A 97 -17.07 -25.74 -0.10
N GLY A 98 -15.88 -25.72 -0.71
CA GLY A 98 -15.23 -24.50 -1.21
C GLY A 98 -14.50 -23.70 -0.14
N LYS A 99 -14.37 -24.18 1.10
CA LYS A 99 -13.68 -23.48 2.19
C LYS A 99 -12.40 -24.21 2.60
N GLY A 100 -11.26 -23.50 2.61
CA GLY A 100 -9.98 -24.04 3.07
C GLY A 100 -8.77 -23.59 2.24
N LEU A 101 -7.59 -24.09 2.61
CA LEU A 101 -6.35 -23.87 1.88
C LEU A 101 -6.29 -24.74 0.64
N TYR A 102 -5.90 -24.15 -0.49
CA TYR A 102 -5.85 -24.79 -1.79
C TYR A 102 -4.66 -24.26 -2.60
N ILE A 103 -3.77 -25.14 -3.01
CA ILE A 103 -2.60 -24.79 -3.82
C ILE A 103 -2.60 -25.65 -5.09
N THR A 104 -2.49 -25.03 -6.23
CA THR A 104 -2.28 -25.68 -7.54
C THR A 104 -0.85 -25.42 -8.02
N PRO A 105 -0.38 -26.00 -9.13
CA PRO A 105 0.93 -25.69 -9.68
C PRO A 105 1.17 -24.19 -9.99
N SER A 106 0.11 -23.41 -10.15
CA SER A 106 0.21 -22.00 -10.55
C SER A 106 -0.34 -21.00 -9.53
N GLU A 107 -1.13 -21.46 -8.54
CA GLU A 107 -1.81 -20.58 -7.59
C GLU A 107 -1.76 -21.11 -6.16
N ALA A 108 -1.45 -20.25 -5.20
CA ALA A 108 -1.69 -20.49 -3.77
C ALA A 108 -2.89 -19.66 -3.31
N SER A 109 -3.92 -20.30 -2.71
CA SER A 109 -5.14 -19.62 -2.31
C SER A 109 -5.75 -20.17 -1.02
N PHE A 110 -6.43 -19.29 -0.27
CA PHE A 110 -7.38 -19.64 0.77
C PHE A 110 -8.77 -19.23 0.30
N LYS A 111 -9.67 -20.20 0.20
CA LYS A 111 -11.05 -20.00 -0.23
C LYS A 111 -11.95 -19.91 1.00
N THR A 112 -12.86 -18.94 1.01
CA THR A 112 -13.75 -18.70 2.17
C THR A 112 -15.03 -19.53 2.13
N GLY A 113 -15.37 -20.06 0.97
CA GLY A 113 -16.66 -20.71 0.70
C GLY A 113 -17.82 -19.71 0.54
N GLU A 114 -17.55 -18.42 0.62
CA GLU A 114 -18.54 -17.38 0.40
C GLU A 114 -18.47 -16.89 -1.05
N LYS A 115 -19.60 -16.42 -1.55
CA LYS A 115 -19.74 -15.90 -2.90
C LYS A 115 -20.36 -14.53 -2.87
N VAL A 116 -19.89 -13.65 -3.74
CA VAL A 116 -20.48 -12.34 -4.00
C VAL A 116 -21.14 -12.38 -5.36
N SER A 117 -22.40 -11.97 -5.42
CA SER A 117 -23.10 -11.80 -6.69
C SER A 117 -22.88 -10.40 -7.22
N TYR A 118 -22.49 -10.28 -8.48
CA TYR A 118 -22.39 -9.01 -9.18
C TYR A 118 -22.97 -9.12 -10.58
N THR A 119 -23.39 -8.02 -11.16
CA THR A 119 -23.87 -7.98 -12.54
C THR A 119 -22.69 -7.72 -13.47
N ASN A 120 -22.44 -8.60 -14.43
CA ASN A 120 -21.39 -8.44 -15.42
C ASN A 120 -21.80 -7.43 -16.53
N GLU A 121 -20.92 -7.20 -17.50
CA GLU A 121 -21.13 -6.26 -18.59
C GLU A 121 -22.31 -6.64 -19.52
N ASP A 122 -22.75 -7.90 -19.49
CA ASP A 122 -23.87 -8.41 -20.27
C ASP A 122 -25.20 -8.38 -19.49
N ASP A 123 -25.28 -7.65 -18.39
CA ASP A 123 -26.42 -7.61 -17.45
C ASP A 123 -26.77 -8.97 -16.80
N GLU A 124 -25.85 -9.92 -16.79
CA GLU A 124 -26.04 -11.21 -16.14
C GLU A 124 -25.56 -11.17 -14.70
N LEU A 125 -26.35 -11.74 -13.78
CA LEU A 125 -25.97 -11.93 -12.39
C LEU A 125 -24.93 -13.05 -12.31
N VAL A 126 -23.69 -12.71 -12.00
CA VAL A 126 -22.56 -13.65 -11.88
C VAL A 126 -22.17 -13.79 -10.41
N GLU A 127 -21.87 -15.02 -9.98
CA GLU A 127 -21.32 -15.28 -8.66
C GLU A 127 -19.79 -15.42 -8.73
N ARG A 128 -19.09 -14.71 -7.87
CA ARG A 128 -17.65 -14.85 -7.67
C ARG A 128 -17.37 -15.39 -6.27
N GLU A 129 -16.49 -16.37 -6.18
CA GLU A 129 -16.01 -16.88 -4.91
C GLU A 129 -15.05 -15.85 -4.25
N ILE A 130 -15.23 -15.62 -2.95
CA ILE A 130 -14.29 -14.81 -2.17
C ILE A 130 -13.10 -15.70 -1.80
N LYS A 131 -11.91 -15.34 -2.30
CA LYS A 131 -10.67 -16.03 -2.01
C LYS A 131 -9.52 -15.05 -1.77
N LEU A 132 -8.60 -15.41 -0.88
CA LEU A 132 -7.28 -14.80 -0.79
C LEU A 132 -6.33 -15.66 -1.62
N GLY A 133 -5.51 -15.06 -2.47
CA GLY A 133 -4.61 -15.87 -3.27
C GLY A 133 -3.73 -15.06 -4.23
N THR A 134 -2.73 -15.74 -4.74
CA THR A 134 -1.83 -15.20 -5.77
C THR A 134 -1.27 -16.30 -6.64
N ASN A 135 -0.96 -15.96 -7.88
CA ASN A 135 -0.18 -16.81 -8.77
C ASN A 135 1.30 -16.80 -8.35
N TYR A 136 1.96 -17.91 -8.56
CA TYR A 136 3.41 -18.04 -8.35
C TYR A 136 4.08 -18.75 -9.54
N VAL A 137 5.39 -18.63 -9.60
CA VAL A 137 6.19 -19.28 -10.66
C VAL A 137 6.55 -20.69 -10.21
N GLU A 138 6.30 -21.68 -11.07
CA GLU A 138 6.70 -23.08 -10.85
C GLU A 138 8.23 -23.27 -10.80
N ASP A 139 8.65 -24.44 -10.35
CA ASP A 139 10.04 -24.87 -10.23
C ASP A 139 10.95 -24.01 -9.34
N ARG A 140 10.33 -23.36 -8.36
CA ARG A 140 11.06 -22.67 -7.28
C ARG A 140 10.48 -23.02 -5.92
N TRP A 141 11.29 -22.90 -4.88
CA TRP A 141 10.79 -22.98 -3.51
C TRP A 141 9.91 -21.79 -3.21
N ILE A 142 8.74 -22.08 -2.67
CA ILE A 142 7.81 -21.07 -2.13
C ILE A 142 7.46 -21.44 -0.69
N LYS A 143 7.27 -20.42 0.13
CA LYS A 143 6.64 -20.57 1.44
C LYS A 143 5.26 -19.92 1.43
N VAL A 144 4.26 -20.74 1.70
CA VAL A 144 2.86 -20.29 1.88
C VAL A 144 2.54 -20.25 3.36
N ALA A 145 2.04 -19.14 3.86
CA ALA A 145 1.56 -19.00 5.23
C ALA A 145 0.14 -18.40 5.26
N LEU A 146 -0.81 -19.19 5.78
CA LEU A 146 -2.15 -18.72 6.12
C LEU A 146 -2.17 -18.33 7.59
N MET A 147 -2.49 -17.08 7.89
CA MET A 147 -2.55 -16.55 9.25
C MET A 147 -3.95 -16.02 9.54
N VAL A 148 -4.62 -16.59 10.55
CA VAL A 148 -5.97 -16.20 10.98
C VAL A 148 -5.93 -15.83 12.44
N GLY A 149 -6.50 -14.69 12.80
CA GLY A 149 -6.60 -14.27 14.20
C GLY A 149 -6.66 -12.78 14.39
N THR A 150 -6.61 -12.35 15.63
CA THR A 150 -6.64 -10.94 15.99
C THR A 150 -5.24 -10.33 15.90
N ARG A 151 -5.13 -9.22 15.22
CA ARG A 151 -3.94 -8.36 15.15
C ARG A 151 -4.38 -6.92 15.39
N ASN A 152 -3.84 -6.27 16.43
CA ASN A 152 -4.18 -4.90 16.79
C ASN A 152 -5.69 -4.62 16.80
N GLU A 153 -6.45 -5.48 17.52
CA GLU A 153 -7.91 -5.44 17.66
C GLU A 153 -8.70 -5.80 16.39
N SER A 154 -8.07 -5.91 15.23
CA SER A 154 -8.72 -6.35 14.00
C SER A 154 -8.64 -7.86 13.83
N ARG A 155 -9.74 -8.48 13.43
CA ARG A 155 -9.81 -9.91 13.10
C ARG A 155 -9.47 -10.09 11.64
N LEU A 156 -8.30 -10.66 11.36
CA LEU A 156 -7.74 -10.77 10.03
C LEU A 156 -7.57 -12.24 9.63
N MET A 157 -7.85 -12.52 8.36
CA MET A 157 -7.34 -13.68 7.64
C MET A 157 -6.38 -13.16 6.58
N GLU A 158 -5.18 -13.69 6.55
CA GLU A 158 -4.08 -13.22 5.72
C GLU A 158 -3.37 -14.39 5.07
N LEU A 159 -3.08 -14.27 3.77
CA LEU A 159 -2.27 -15.23 3.05
C LEU A 159 -0.96 -14.56 2.62
N TYR A 160 0.14 -15.23 2.92
CA TYR A 160 1.50 -14.81 2.55
C TYR A 160 2.10 -15.83 1.60
N VAL A 161 2.83 -15.37 0.60
CA VAL A 161 3.71 -16.20 -0.24
C VAL A 161 5.09 -15.55 -0.25
N ASP A 162 6.09 -16.29 0.18
CA ASP A 162 7.49 -15.82 0.35
C ASP A 162 7.58 -14.54 1.20
N GLY A 163 6.79 -14.47 2.26
CA GLY A 163 6.71 -13.33 3.17
C GLY A 163 5.99 -12.10 2.60
N ASN A 164 5.53 -12.16 1.36
CA ASN A 164 4.69 -11.11 0.79
C ASN A 164 3.23 -11.41 1.09
N ARG A 165 2.54 -10.47 1.73
CA ARG A 165 1.11 -10.59 1.96
C ARG A 165 0.37 -10.45 0.62
N THR A 166 -0.16 -11.55 0.12
CA THR A 166 -0.81 -11.64 -1.19
C THR A 166 -2.32 -11.48 -1.13
N GLY A 167 -2.88 -11.58 0.06
CA GLY A 167 -4.30 -11.32 0.31
C GLY A 167 -4.55 -11.13 1.79
N ALA A 168 -5.50 -10.27 2.13
CA ALA A 168 -6.00 -10.10 3.49
C ALA A 168 -7.48 -9.71 3.45
N ASP A 169 -8.23 -10.19 4.43
CA ASP A 169 -9.61 -9.78 4.63
C ASP A 169 -9.94 -9.71 6.11
N ILE A 170 -10.93 -8.89 6.45
CA ILE A 170 -11.45 -8.75 7.80
C ILE A 170 -12.68 -9.65 7.91
N TYR A 171 -12.72 -10.51 8.92
CA TYR A 171 -13.88 -11.33 9.19
C TYR A 171 -14.64 -10.85 10.42
N ASP A 172 -15.95 -10.97 10.37
CA ASP A 172 -16.86 -10.59 11.45
C ASP A 172 -17.28 -11.81 12.32
N ASN A 173 -18.23 -11.58 13.20
CA ASN A 173 -18.78 -12.64 14.06
C ASN A 173 -19.65 -13.66 13.30
N ALA A 174 -20.18 -13.31 12.12
CA ALA A 174 -21.03 -14.19 11.33
C ALA A 174 -20.22 -15.20 10.52
N PHE A 175 -19.01 -14.81 10.08
CA PHE A 175 -18.12 -15.71 9.34
C PHE A 175 -17.65 -16.88 10.23
N SER A 176 -17.57 -18.08 9.71
CA SER A 176 -17.04 -19.26 10.40
C SER A 176 -15.99 -19.97 9.56
N PHE A 177 -14.83 -20.21 10.15
CA PHE A 177 -13.76 -21.03 9.54
C PHE A 177 -14.04 -22.53 9.64
N ARG A 178 -14.99 -22.95 10.47
CA ARG A 178 -15.32 -24.37 10.62
C ARG A 178 -15.85 -24.95 9.32
N GLN A 179 -15.32 -26.11 8.95
CA GLN A 179 -15.82 -26.94 7.87
C GLN A 179 -16.89 -27.90 8.39
N ASP A 180 -17.89 -28.22 7.56
CA ASP A 180 -18.95 -29.20 7.91
C ASP A 180 -18.39 -30.63 7.96
N ASN A 181 -17.51 -30.96 7.02
CA ASN A 181 -16.74 -32.20 6.96
C ASN A 181 -15.24 -31.87 6.99
N PRO A 182 -14.66 -31.64 8.18
CA PRO A 182 -13.29 -31.16 8.29
C PRO A 182 -12.29 -32.06 7.58
N LYS A 183 -11.49 -31.49 6.68
CA LYS A 183 -10.49 -32.19 5.87
C LYS A 183 -9.14 -32.19 6.55
N TYR A 184 -8.36 -33.23 6.27
CA TYR A 184 -6.92 -33.24 6.48
C TYR A 184 -6.24 -32.38 5.42
N ILE A 185 -5.03 -31.89 5.71
CA ILE A 185 -4.18 -31.30 4.68
C ILE A 185 -3.59 -32.46 3.87
N THR A 186 -3.94 -32.52 2.59
CA THR A 186 -3.41 -33.51 1.65
C THR A 186 -2.44 -32.86 0.69
N ILE A 187 -1.23 -33.39 0.59
CA ILE A 187 -0.24 -33.02 -0.43
C ILE A 187 -0.27 -34.12 -1.48
N ASP A 188 -0.55 -33.76 -2.73
CA ASP A 188 -0.84 -34.72 -3.81
C ASP A 188 -0.02 -34.38 -5.06
N SER A 189 0.63 -35.37 -5.62
CA SER A 189 1.41 -35.22 -6.86
C SER A 189 0.66 -35.66 -8.12
N ALA A 190 -0.67 -35.68 -8.10
CA ALA A 190 -1.45 -36.07 -9.27
C ALA A 190 -1.31 -35.10 -10.46
N GLY A 191 -1.15 -33.80 -10.18
CA GLY A 191 -1.05 -32.74 -11.21
C GLY A 191 0.37 -32.27 -11.49
N ALA A 192 1.36 -32.62 -10.65
CA ALA A 192 2.75 -32.16 -10.76
C ALA A 192 3.67 -32.96 -9.85
N ASP A 193 4.99 -32.84 -10.04
CA ASP A 193 5.95 -33.25 -9.02
C ASP A 193 5.96 -32.23 -7.88
N VAL A 194 5.95 -32.71 -6.64
CA VAL A 194 5.93 -31.86 -5.44
C VAL A 194 7.07 -32.23 -4.51
N GLU A 195 7.79 -31.24 -4.03
CA GLU A 195 8.78 -31.37 -2.97
C GLU A 195 8.38 -30.52 -1.78
N VAL A 196 8.44 -31.07 -0.56
CA VAL A 196 8.03 -30.38 0.68
C VAL A 196 9.18 -30.37 1.66
N LYS A 197 9.65 -29.18 2.05
CA LYS A 197 10.67 -29.01 3.10
C LYS A 197 10.07 -29.11 4.49
N SER A 198 9.01 -28.33 4.72
CA SER A 198 8.41 -28.25 6.05
C SER A 198 6.92 -27.99 6.00
N VAL A 199 6.22 -28.45 7.08
CA VAL A 199 4.85 -28.09 7.40
C VAL A 199 4.78 -27.72 8.86
N ARG A 200 4.25 -26.53 9.18
CA ARG A 200 3.99 -26.10 10.55
C ARG A 200 2.55 -25.66 10.70
N ILE A 201 1.93 -26.05 11.80
CA ILE A 201 0.56 -25.63 12.14
C ILE A 201 0.55 -25.16 13.58
N TYR A 202 0.07 -23.94 13.80
CA TYR A 202 -0.09 -23.35 15.12
C TYR A 202 -1.57 -23.11 15.41
N THR A 203 -1.98 -23.37 16.65
CA THR A 203 -3.34 -23.10 17.14
C THR A 203 -3.52 -21.65 17.59
N ARG A 204 -2.78 -20.76 17.00
CA ARG A 204 -2.86 -19.31 17.14
C ARG A 204 -2.36 -18.61 15.90
N ARG A 205 -2.63 -17.33 15.76
CA ARG A 205 -1.93 -16.50 14.78
C ARG A 205 -0.49 -16.26 15.25
N LEU A 206 0.48 -16.46 14.39
CA LEU A 206 1.85 -16.01 14.63
C LEU A 206 1.95 -14.48 14.53
N SER A 207 2.95 -13.91 15.17
CA SER A 207 3.40 -12.56 14.83
C SER A 207 4.17 -12.58 13.50
N ASP A 208 4.34 -11.42 12.91
CA ASP A 208 5.07 -11.31 11.64
C ASP A 208 6.55 -11.69 11.83
N ASP A 209 7.12 -11.39 13.00
CA ASP A 209 8.50 -11.76 13.36
C ASP A 209 8.66 -13.28 13.47
N GLU A 210 7.71 -13.97 14.11
CA GLU A 210 7.73 -15.43 14.22
C GLU A 210 7.57 -16.12 12.85
N GLU A 211 6.74 -15.56 11.95
CA GLU A 211 6.64 -16.04 10.55
C GLU A 211 7.96 -15.82 9.80
N LEU A 212 8.57 -14.65 9.98
CA LEU A 212 9.86 -14.33 9.39
C LEU A 212 10.95 -15.28 9.88
N GLU A 213 11.07 -15.52 11.18
CA GLU A 213 12.01 -16.48 11.76
C GLU A 213 11.82 -17.88 11.14
N ASN A 214 10.58 -18.38 11.08
CA ASN A 214 10.31 -19.66 10.46
C ASN A 214 10.68 -19.70 8.97
N ARG A 215 10.47 -18.62 8.26
CA ARG A 215 10.84 -18.51 6.84
C ARG A 215 12.34 -18.53 6.65
N MET A 216 13.10 -17.87 7.49
CA MET A 216 14.56 -17.86 7.46
C MET A 216 15.13 -19.25 7.70
N VAL A 217 14.57 -20.00 8.66
CA VAL A 217 14.97 -21.39 8.92
C VAL A 217 14.72 -22.33 7.73
N ASP A 218 13.66 -22.09 6.96
CA ASP A 218 13.28 -22.93 5.83
C ASP A 218 14.01 -22.60 4.51
N SER A 219 14.62 -21.43 4.42
CA SER A 219 15.36 -21.04 3.20
C SER A 219 16.65 -21.86 3.06
N ALA A 220 17.03 -22.19 1.83
CA ALA A 220 18.33 -22.84 1.56
C ALA A 220 19.52 -21.95 1.97
N ASP A 221 19.29 -20.62 1.97
CA ASP A 221 20.25 -19.59 2.36
C ASP A 221 19.97 -19.08 3.79
N GLY A 222 19.24 -19.88 4.59
CA GLY A 222 18.77 -19.46 5.92
C GLY A 222 19.91 -19.05 6.85
N GLU A 223 21.02 -19.79 6.87
CA GLU A 223 22.19 -19.42 7.67
C GLU A 223 22.85 -18.13 7.15
N GLU A 224 22.90 -17.94 5.84
CA GLU A 224 23.46 -16.74 5.22
C GLU A 224 22.52 -15.54 5.41
N MET A 225 21.19 -15.76 5.31
CA MET A 225 20.19 -14.75 5.62
C MET A 225 20.14 -14.40 7.11
N ILE A 226 20.25 -15.38 8.00
CA ILE A 226 20.34 -15.15 9.46
C ILE A 226 21.62 -14.38 9.77
N ALA A 227 22.77 -14.77 9.20
CA ALA A 227 24.03 -14.06 9.36
C ALA A 227 23.94 -12.62 8.79
N LEU A 228 23.28 -12.43 7.64
CA LEU A 228 23.00 -11.11 7.04
C LEU A 228 22.06 -10.28 7.91
N TYR A 229 21.07 -10.90 8.56
CA TYR A 229 20.17 -10.26 9.49
C TYR A 229 20.86 -9.93 10.81
N GLU A 230 21.66 -10.84 11.34
CA GLU A 230 22.50 -10.61 12.54
C GLU A 230 23.62 -9.60 12.25
N GLU A 231 24.27 -9.68 11.09
CA GLU A 231 25.26 -8.67 10.66
C GLU A 231 24.63 -7.32 10.37
N ASN A 232 23.37 -7.34 9.94
CA ASN A 232 22.53 -6.16 9.74
C ASN A 232 21.61 -5.90 10.93
N ASP A 233 21.78 -6.62 12.04
CA ASP A 233 21.02 -6.39 13.28
C ASP A 233 21.43 -5.06 13.90
N ILE A 234 20.96 -4.02 13.23
CA ILE A 234 20.97 -2.64 13.63
C ILE A 234 19.94 -2.45 14.77
N LEU A 235 19.16 -3.48 15.04
CA LEU A 235 17.98 -3.47 15.92
C LEU A 235 18.14 -4.42 17.10
N GLY A 236 19.16 -5.29 17.10
CA GLY A 236 19.52 -6.14 18.22
C GLY A 236 20.11 -5.30 19.37
N ASP A 237 19.53 -5.43 20.51
CA ASP A 237 19.89 -4.79 21.79
C ASP A 237 20.18 -3.27 21.67
N THR A 238 19.13 -2.50 21.79
CA THR A 238 18.81 -1.17 21.30
C THR A 238 19.57 0.01 21.91
N ASP A 239 20.66 -0.21 22.59
CA ASP A 239 21.42 0.91 23.18
C ASP A 239 22.34 1.63 22.18
N THR A 240 22.56 1.06 20.99
CA THR A 240 23.41 1.72 19.99
C THR A 240 22.96 1.41 18.56
N VAL A 241 22.00 2.21 18.06
CA VAL A 241 21.70 2.23 16.60
C VAL A 241 22.93 2.77 15.86
N ASP A 242 23.55 1.94 15.01
CA ASP A 242 24.67 2.38 14.17
C ASP A 242 24.15 3.27 13.01
N MET A 243 24.08 4.55 13.29
CA MET A 243 23.59 5.56 12.35
C MET A 243 24.41 5.64 11.07
N ASP A 244 25.70 5.35 11.12
CA ASP A 244 26.56 5.43 9.93
C ASP A 244 26.23 4.28 8.96
N LYS A 245 25.95 3.09 9.49
CA LYS A 245 25.46 1.96 8.67
C LYS A 245 24.09 2.24 8.06
N LEU A 246 23.16 2.82 8.82
CA LEU A 246 21.84 3.18 8.32
C LEU A 246 21.92 4.26 7.24
N ARG A 247 22.71 5.30 7.47
CA ARG A 247 22.95 6.35 6.47
C ARG A 247 23.58 5.80 5.19
N ALA A 248 24.54 4.86 5.31
CA ALA A 248 25.14 4.19 4.16
C ALA A 248 24.13 3.42 3.32
N LYS A 249 23.02 2.95 3.91
CA LYS A 249 21.89 2.31 3.22
C LYS A 249 20.84 3.31 2.72
N GLY A 250 21.03 4.61 2.91
CA GLY A 250 20.05 5.63 2.53
C GLY A 250 18.78 5.63 3.39
N LYS A 251 18.81 5.02 4.58
CA LYS A 251 17.68 4.99 5.52
C LYS A 251 17.86 6.03 6.64
N GLY A 252 16.74 6.65 7.01
CA GLY A 252 16.65 7.47 8.22
C GLY A 252 16.08 6.68 9.39
N VAL A 253 16.22 7.24 10.58
CA VAL A 253 15.56 6.72 11.79
C VAL A 253 14.72 7.83 12.40
N LEU A 254 13.49 7.48 12.80
CA LEU A 254 12.62 8.40 13.51
C LEU A 254 12.18 7.76 14.82
N ARG A 255 12.34 8.48 15.91
CA ARG A 255 11.96 8.05 17.24
C ARG A 255 10.87 8.97 17.79
N ILE A 256 9.74 8.39 18.18
CA ILE A 256 8.64 9.09 18.86
C ILE A 256 8.74 8.79 20.35
N VAL A 257 8.81 9.82 21.17
CA VAL A 257 8.87 9.70 22.63
C VAL A 257 7.57 10.18 23.24
N ARG A 258 6.88 9.28 23.95
CA ARG A 258 5.60 9.52 24.63
C ARG A 258 5.39 8.51 25.76
N GLN A 259 4.83 8.92 26.88
CA GLN A 259 4.58 8.04 28.04
C GLN A 259 3.77 6.78 27.66
N ASN A 260 2.71 6.92 26.86
CA ASN A 260 1.86 5.81 26.40
C ASN A 260 2.30 5.26 25.02
N LYS A 261 3.50 5.56 24.59
CA LYS A 261 3.98 5.23 23.25
C LYS A 261 2.95 5.65 22.17
N LEU A 262 2.39 4.72 21.41
CA LEU A 262 1.34 4.98 20.42
C LEU A 262 -0.02 4.33 20.79
N ASP A 263 -0.14 3.71 21.95
CA ASP A 263 -1.31 2.91 22.33
C ASP A 263 -2.60 3.74 22.34
N ASP A 264 -2.56 4.93 22.98
CA ASP A 264 -3.69 5.86 23.03
C ASP A 264 -3.98 6.50 21.66
N VAL A 265 -2.93 6.78 20.86
CA VAL A 265 -3.07 7.33 19.50
C VAL A 265 -3.80 6.33 18.59
N TYR A 266 -3.44 5.06 18.68
CA TYR A 266 -4.05 3.99 17.87
C TYR A 266 -5.46 3.62 18.37
N ALA A 267 -5.66 3.60 19.68
CA ALA A 267 -6.97 3.32 20.29
C ALA A 267 -8.01 4.39 19.94
N GLU A 268 -7.62 5.66 19.96
CA GLU A 268 -8.52 6.76 19.58
C GLU A 268 -8.98 6.67 18.13
N ASN A 269 -8.11 6.21 17.23
CA ASN A 269 -8.37 6.04 15.80
C ASN A 269 -9.12 7.22 15.14
N ASN A 270 -8.86 8.45 15.63
CA ASN A 270 -9.56 9.66 15.27
C ASN A 270 -8.62 10.69 14.64
N LYS A 271 -8.93 11.11 13.43
CA LYS A 271 -8.17 12.11 12.68
C LYS A 271 -8.20 13.53 13.28
N LYS A 272 -9.03 13.78 14.29
CA LYS A 272 -9.22 15.12 14.87
C LYS A 272 -8.51 15.31 16.20
N THR A 273 -8.05 14.21 16.83
CA THR A 273 -7.37 14.27 18.13
C THR A 273 -5.87 14.48 17.96
N ASP A 274 -5.36 15.52 18.61
CA ASP A 274 -3.94 15.83 18.68
C ASP A 274 -3.33 15.21 19.94
N PHE A 275 -2.15 14.61 19.79
CA PHE A 275 -1.40 14.01 20.88
C PHE A 275 -0.01 14.66 20.97
N SER A 276 0.42 15.04 22.17
CA SER A 276 1.77 15.58 22.39
C SER A 276 2.82 14.50 22.23
N ALA A 277 3.94 14.84 21.61
CA ALA A 277 5.10 13.97 21.43
C ALA A 277 6.39 14.77 21.31
N ASP A 278 7.51 14.13 21.64
CA ASP A 278 8.84 14.55 21.22
C ASP A 278 9.30 13.65 20.08
N ILE A 279 9.90 14.24 19.04
CA ILE A 279 10.40 13.54 17.87
C ILE A 279 11.89 13.75 17.73
N PHE A 280 12.62 12.66 17.55
CA PHE A 280 14.02 12.64 17.18
C PHE A 280 14.15 12.03 15.80
N TYR A 281 14.69 12.75 14.87
CA TYR A 281 14.92 12.27 13.52
C TYR A 281 16.39 12.29 13.18
N TYR A 282 16.88 11.17 12.73
CA TYR A 282 18.25 10.97 12.25
C TYR A 282 18.19 10.79 10.73
N SER A 283 18.66 11.80 10.02
CA SER A 283 18.51 11.91 8.57
C SER A 283 19.47 10.97 7.83
N PRO A 284 19.06 10.35 6.72
CA PRO A 284 19.97 9.61 5.86
C PRO A 284 20.98 10.50 5.11
N PHE A 285 20.77 11.82 5.12
CA PHE A 285 21.59 12.79 4.36
C PHE A 285 22.74 13.39 5.16
N GLY A 286 22.86 13.08 6.43
CA GLY A 286 23.91 13.58 7.31
C GLY A 286 23.38 14.17 8.61
N SER A 287 24.25 14.30 9.60
CA SER A 287 23.87 14.79 10.94
C SER A 287 23.48 16.27 10.96
N GLU A 288 23.91 17.05 9.98
CA GLU A 288 23.49 18.45 9.82
C GLU A 288 21.99 18.58 9.48
N TYR A 289 21.35 17.48 9.02
CA TYR A 289 19.93 17.38 8.76
C TYR A 289 19.16 16.63 9.88
N ASP A 290 19.83 16.16 10.92
CA ASP A 290 19.14 15.57 12.07
C ASP A 290 18.29 16.63 12.76
N PHE A 291 17.08 16.26 13.21
CA PHE A 291 16.27 17.22 13.96
C PHE A 291 15.73 16.65 15.27
N VAL A 292 15.51 17.55 16.21
CA VAL A 292 14.75 17.31 17.43
C VAL A 292 13.58 18.28 17.47
N LEU A 293 12.39 17.73 17.64
CA LEU A 293 11.15 18.48 17.78
C LEU A 293 10.52 18.12 19.12
N ARG A 294 10.38 19.11 20.01
CA ARG A 294 9.85 18.93 21.36
C ARG A 294 8.43 19.46 21.47
N ASP A 295 7.61 18.77 22.25
CA ASP A 295 6.23 19.16 22.58
C ASP A 295 5.40 19.48 21.34
N CYS A 296 5.61 18.72 20.26
CA CYS A 296 4.83 18.82 19.04
C CYS A 296 3.54 18.03 19.14
N TYR A 297 2.65 18.20 18.17
CA TYR A 297 1.48 17.34 18.02
C TYR A 297 1.67 16.32 16.91
N ILE A 298 1.21 15.09 17.20
CA ILE A 298 1.02 14.02 16.21
C ILE A 298 -0.46 13.66 16.13
N ARG A 299 -0.87 13.06 15.00
CA ARG A 299 -2.26 12.69 14.75
C ARG A 299 -2.33 11.54 13.76
N ILE A 300 -3.34 10.69 13.87
CA ILE A 300 -3.65 9.66 12.85
C ILE A 300 -4.03 10.33 11.53
N GLN A 301 -3.55 9.76 10.43
CA GLN A 301 -3.89 10.17 9.06
C GLN A 301 -4.51 9.02 8.28
N GLY A 302 -5.34 9.36 7.30
CA GLY A 302 -5.94 8.40 6.37
C GLY A 302 -7.46 8.35 6.45
N THR A 303 -8.08 7.61 5.56
CA THR A 303 -9.52 7.32 5.55
C THR A 303 -9.70 5.82 5.72
N SER A 304 -9.54 5.02 4.67
CA SER A 304 -9.53 3.56 4.73
C SER A 304 -8.36 3.02 5.56
N SER A 305 -7.19 3.61 5.43
CA SER A 305 -5.97 3.20 6.15
C SER A 305 -6.04 3.34 7.68
N THR A 306 -7.03 4.07 8.23
CA THR A 306 -7.26 4.07 9.68
C THR A 306 -7.75 2.73 10.22
N LYS A 307 -8.22 1.83 9.35
CA LYS A 307 -8.63 0.48 9.71
C LYS A 307 -7.46 -0.51 9.78
N TYR A 308 -6.31 -0.18 9.18
CA TYR A 308 -5.15 -1.06 9.17
C TYR A 308 -4.47 -1.11 10.54
N PRO A 309 -3.82 -2.21 10.88
CA PRO A 309 -3.03 -2.33 12.12
C PRO A 309 -1.94 -1.26 12.22
N SER A 310 -1.15 -1.10 11.17
CA SER A 310 -0.15 -0.05 11.07
C SER A 310 -0.79 1.23 10.55
N LYS A 311 -0.70 2.30 11.36
CA LYS A 311 -1.39 3.57 11.09
C LYS A 311 -0.46 4.58 10.45
N ASN A 312 -0.98 5.34 9.50
CA ASN A 312 -0.29 6.54 9.04
C ASN A 312 -0.38 7.63 10.12
N ILE A 313 0.71 8.35 10.33
CA ILE A 313 0.82 9.38 11.36
C ILE A 313 1.22 10.71 10.71
N ARG A 314 0.60 11.77 11.14
CA ARG A 314 0.92 13.15 10.79
C ARG A 314 1.70 13.79 11.93
N ILE A 315 2.83 14.44 11.64
CA ILE A 315 3.66 15.20 12.60
C ILE A 315 3.54 16.68 12.25
N TYR A 316 3.14 17.48 13.23
CA TYR A 316 3.02 18.93 13.09
C TYR A 316 4.25 19.63 13.63
N ILE A 317 5.11 20.14 12.75
CA ILE A 317 6.36 20.83 13.17
C ILE A 317 6.03 22.20 13.78
N SER A 318 4.98 22.87 13.30
CA SER A 318 4.58 24.22 13.75
C SER A 318 3.45 24.25 14.76
N LYS A 319 2.97 23.08 15.20
CA LYS A 319 1.85 22.97 16.14
C LYS A 319 2.22 22.04 17.30
N GLY A 320 2.01 22.50 18.53
CA GLY A 320 2.31 21.75 19.74
C GLY A 320 1.85 22.47 20.99
N GLY A 321 2.35 22.03 22.13
CA GLY A 321 2.11 22.65 23.43
C GLY A 321 2.93 23.93 23.65
N THR A 322 3.03 24.34 24.89
CA THR A 322 3.68 25.61 25.27
C THR A 322 5.21 25.58 25.12
N ASN A 323 5.81 24.40 25.11
CA ASN A 323 7.26 24.22 25.05
C ASN A 323 7.73 23.74 23.66
N LEU A 324 6.93 23.98 22.62
CA LEU A 324 7.30 23.59 21.25
C LEU A 324 8.64 24.20 20.86
N SER A 325 9.64 23.36 20.68
CA SER A 325 10.95 23.74 20.15
C SER A 325 11.36 22.86 18.98
N PHE A 326 12.15 23.40 18.07
CA PHE A 326 12.58 22.70 16.86
C PHE A 326 14.04 23.05 16.55
N THR A 327 14.90 22.03 16.58
CA THR A 327 16.32 22.17 16.25
C THR A 327 16.67 21.31 15.04
N VAL A 328 17.56 21.79 14.17
CA VAL A 328 18.11 21.03 13.04
C VAL A 328 19.65 21.16 13.11
N GLY A 329 20.36 20.05 13.02
CA GLY A 329 21.82 20.02 13.20
C GLY A 329 22.25 20.66 14.52
N GLY A 330 21.45 20.49 15.58
CA GLY A 330 21.70 21.07 16.91
C GLY A 330 21.43 22.59 17.03
N LYS A 331 20.87 23.24 15.99
CA LYS A 331 20.57 24.67 15.99
C LYS A 331 19.06 24.92 16.01
N GLU A 332 18.61 25.77 16.93
CA GLU A 332 17.20 26.19 17.01
C GLU A 332 16.78 26.89 15.71
N GLN A 333 15.61 26.50 15.19
CA GLN A 333 15.04 27.04 13.97
C GLN A 333 13.95 28.07 14.28
N ALA A 334 14.06 29.25 13.66
CA ALA A 334 13.04 30.30 13.74
C ALA A 334 11.77 29.85 12.99
N GLU A 335 11.93 29.35 11.78
CA GLU A 335 10.84 28.76 11.00
C GLU A 335 10.63 27.29 11.40
N LYS A 336 9.41 26.93 11.70
CA LYS A 336 9.02 25.57 12.05
C LYS A 336 8.66 24.80 10.79
N LYS A 337 9.65 24.61 9.90
CA LYS A 337 9.53 23.89 8.62
C LYS A 337 10.74 22.99 8.39
N TYR A 338 10.54 21.87 7.73
CA TYR A 338 11.59 20.91 7.41
C TYR A 338 11.42 20.32 6.01
N PRO A 339 12.47 20.25 5.18
CA PRO A 339 12.45 19.57 3.90
C PRO A 339 12.74 18.06 4.10
N VAL A 340 12.00 17.19 3.42
CA VAL A 340 12.24 15.74 3.52
C VAL A 340 13.61 15.30 2.96
N ARG A 341 14.23 16.16 2.15
CA ARG A 341 15.62 16.01 1.66
C ARG A 341 16.29 17.36 1.42
N PRO A 342 17.63 17.39 1.36
CA PRO A 342 18.36 18.61 1.01
C PRO A 342 17.88 19.21 -0.32
N GLY A 343 17.68 20.53 -0.33
CA GLY A 343 17.18 21.26 -1.49
C GLY A 343 15.69 21.07 -1.80
N GLY A 344 15.00 20.25 -1.04
CA GLY A 344 13.55 20.07 -1.15
C GLY A 344 12.77 21.22 -0.50
N ILE A 345 11.45 21.22 -0.70
CA ILE A 345 10.56 22.22 -0.10
C ILE A 345 10.40 21.94 1.38
N ALA A 346 10.67 22.94 2.21
CA ALA A 346 10.46 22.86 3.64
C ALA A 346 8.98 23.05 3.99
N MET A 347 8.43 22.12 4.77
CA MET A 347 7.04 22.12 5.18
C MET A 347 6.90 22.04 6.69
N ASN A 348 5.79 22.55 7.20
CA ASN A 348 5.48 22.52 8.64
C ASN A 348 4.73 21.23 9.07
N LEU A 349 4.57 20.30 8.14
CA LEU A 349 3.79 19.08 8.33
C LEU A 349 4.44 17.92 7.58
N ILE A 350 4.66 16.82 8.27
CA ILE A 350 5.23 15.59 7.75
C ILE A 350 4.22 14.45 7.88
N CYS A 351 4.20 13.57 6.91
CA CYS A 351 3.41 12.35 6.93
C CYS A 351 4.31 11.13 7.04
N LEU A 352 4.12 10.35 8.09
CA LEU A 352 4.66 9.01 8.18
C LEU A 352 3.65 8.05 7.56
N LYS A 353 4.02 7.47 6.42
CA LYS A 353 3.19 6.51 5.70
C LYS A 353 3.67 5.10 5.97
N SER A 354 2.81 4.28 6.56
CA SER A 354 3.11 2.86 6.78
C SER A 354 2.96 2.03 5.51
N ASP A 355 2.26 2.57 4.50
CA ASP A 355 1.93 1.91 3.23
C ASP A 355 1.57 0.42 3.41
N TYR A 356 0.75 0.14 4.44
CA TYR A 356 0.44 -1.21 4.93
C TYR A 356 -0.11 -2.16 3.86
N SER A 357 -0.80 -1.63 2.86
CA SER A 357 -1.30 -2.41 1.71
C SER A 357 -0.21 -2.81 0.72
N ASP A 358 0.96 -2.18 0.79
CA ASP A 358 2.10 -2.41 -0.10
C ASP A 358 3.23 -3.13 0.63
N SER A 359 3.44 -4.42 0.33
CA SER A 359 4.50 -5.23 0.94
C SER A 359 5.91 -4.74 0.63
N SER A 360 6.10 -4.02 -0.48
CA SER A 360 7.38 -3.39 -0.82
C SER A 360 7.61 -2.08 -0.08
N MET A 361 6.55 -1.48 0.46
CA MET A 361 6.51 -0.15 1.10
C MET A 361 7.14 0.97 0.23
N SER A 362 7.24 0.75 -1.08
CA SER A 362 7.92 1.64 -2.01
C SER A 362 7.03 2.17 -3.12
N LEU A 363 5.85 1.58 -3.34
CA LEU A 363 4.96 1.97 -4.44
C LEU A 363 4.57 3.44 -4.36
N ASN A 364 4.20 3.92 -3.17
CA ASN A 364 3.80 5.31 -2.96
C ASN A 364 4.95 6.29 -3.24
N THR A 365 6.00 6.20 -2.44
CA THR A 365 7.15 7.13 -2.50
C THR A 365 8.02 6.87 -3.73
N GLY A 366 8.27 5.61 -4.08
CA GLY A 366 9.04 5.22 -5.26
C GLY A 366 8.33 5.54 -6.56
N GLY A 367 7.01 5.30 -6.64
CA GLY A 367 6.18 5.67 -7.78
C GLY A 367 6.15 7.18 -7.99
N ALA A 368 6.00 7.95 -6.91
CA ALA A 368 6.06 9.41 -6.96
C ALA A 368 7.44 9.92 -7.44
N LYS A 369 8.52 9.29 -6.98
CA LYS A 369 9.88 9.61 -7.45
C LYS A 369 10.02 9.31 -8.94
N LEU A 370 9.65 8.13 -9.38
CA LEU A 370 9.77 7.72 -10.77
C LEU A 370 8.92 8.61 -11.69
N PHE A 371 7.69 8.95 -11.29
CA PHE A 371 6.83 9.88 -12.03
C PHE A 371 7.51 11.23 -12.24
N ASN A 372 8.06 11.82 -11.17
CA ASN A 372 8.78 13.08 -11.26
C ASN A 372 10.00 12.99 -12.19
N ASP A 373 10.79 11.92 -12.08
CA ASP A 373 12.00 11.73 -12.86
C ASP A 373 11.66 11.55 -14.36
N VAL A 374 10.61 10.78 -14.69
CA VAL A 374 10.12 10.63 -16.07
C VAL A 374 9.68 11.96 -16.68
N LEU A 375 8.85 12.74 -15.97
CA LEU A 375 8.42 14.05 -16.47
C LEU A 375 9.59 15.00 -16.69
N LYS A 376 10.55 15.00 -15.77
CA LYS A 376 11.76 15.80 -15.84
C LYS A 376 12.61 15.43 -17.06
N GLU A 377 12.85 14.15 -17.31
CA GLU A 377 13.60 13.66 -18.47
C GLU A 377 12.87 13.93 -19.79
N MET A 378 11.54 13.95 -19.79
CA MET A 378 10.73 14.35 -20.94
C MET A 378 10.70 15.88 -21.18
N GLY A 379 11.29 16.68 -20.28
CA GLY A 379 11.21 18.13 -20.33
C GLY A 379 9.85 18.73 -19.97
N LEU A 380 8.97 17.92 -19.37
CA LEU A 380 7.63 18.35 -18.93
C LEU A 380 7.73 18.98 -17.53
N LEU A 381 8.31 20.16 -17.48
CA LEU A 381 8.59 20.89 -16.24
C LEU A 381 7.41 21.78 -15.84
N THR A 382 7.02 21.69 -14.56
CA THR A 382 6.10 22.66 -13.95
C THR A 382 6.75 24.04 -13.87
N PRO A 383 5.99 25.14 -13.71
CA PRO A 383 6.56 26.49 -13.64
C PRO A 383 7.70 26.64 -12.62
N PRO A 384 7.62 26.12 -11.36
CA PRO A 384 8.76 26.18 -10.44
C PRO A 384 9.97 25.37 -10.90
N GLN A 385 9.76 24.21 -11.50
CA GLN A 385 10.84 23.39 -12.04
C GLN A 385 11.53 24.10 -13.22
N ARG A 386 10.75 24.70 -14.09
CA ARG A 386 11.25 25.48 -15.23
C ARG A 386 12.09 26.67 -14.76
N TYR A 387 11.61 27.38 -13.74
CA TYR A 387 12.38 28.46 -13.13
C TYR A 387 13.73 27.99 -12.61
N GLN A 388 13.76 26.86 -11.86
CA GLN A 388 15.03 26.28 -11.39
C GLN A 388 15.94 25.84 -12.56
N TYR A 389 15.37 25.23 -13.58
CA TYR A 389 16.11 24.82 -14.77
C TYR A 389 16.77 26.00 -15.45
N GLU A 390 16.03 27.08 -15.74
CA GLU A 390 16.51 28.28 -16.41
C GLU A 390 17.55 29.02 -15.58
N THR A 391 17.30 29.21 -14.29
CA THR A 391 18.25 29.90 -13.38
C THR A 391 19.46 29.05 -13.03
N GLY A 392 19.34 27.71 -13.10
CA GLY A 392 20.42 26.76 -12.92
C GLY A 392 21.28 26.50 -14.16
N GLY A 393 21.20 27.35 -15.19
CA GLY A 393 22.02 27.24 -16.40
C GLY A 393 21.54 26.19 -17.40
N SER A 394 20.24 25.90 -17.40
CA SER A 394 19.59 24.86 -18.22
C SER A 394 20.09 23.43 -17.89
N ASP A 395 20.39 23.22 -16.64
CA ASP A 395 20.78 21.89 -16.11
C ASP A 395 19.61 21.26 -15.37
N LEU A 396 19.17 20.07 -15.82
CA LEU A 396 18.12 19.29 -15.14
C LEU A 396 18.53 18.88 -13.72
N ASN A 397 19.82 18.75 -13.41
CA ASN A 397 20.29 18.46 -12.06
C ASN A 397 20.07 19.61 -11.08
N ALA A 398 19.94 20.84 -11.56
CA ALA A 398 19.60 22.00 -10.74
C ALA A 398 18.11 21.99 -10.29
N VAL A 399 17.28 21.16 -10.92
CA VAL A 399 15.85 21.06 -10.59
C VAL A 399 15.64 20.14 -9.39
N THR A 400 15.45 20.73 -8.23
CA THR A 400 15.24 20.02 -6.95
C THR A 400 13.76 19.99 -6.53
N VAL A 401 12.95 20.93 -6.99
CA VAL A 401 11.50 20.93 -6.81
C VAL A 401 10.88 19.76 -7.56
N ARG A 402 9.94 19.09 -6.93
CA ARG A 402 9.29 17.89 -7.48
C ARG A 402 7.85 18.18 -7.87
N THR A 403 7.35 17.44 -8.83
CA THR A 403 5.94 17.49 -9.26
C THR A 403 5.08 16.36 -8.64
N ALA A 404 5.66 15.60 -7.75
CA ALA A 404 5.00 14.57 -6.97
C ALA A 404 5.41 14.71 -5.51
N ILE A 405 4.74 13.98 -4.61
CA ILE A 405 5.21 13.93 -3.23
C ILE A 405 6.64 13.40 -3.18
N ASP A 406 7.36 13.86 -2.17
CA ASP A 406 8.72 13.43 -1.89
C ASP A 406 8.79 12.75 -0.53
N GLY A 407 9.69 11.80 -0.39
CA GLY A 407 9.88 11.08 0.84
C GLY A 407 11.13 10.22 0.85
N VAL A 408 11.41 9.69 2.02
CA VAL A 408 12.53 8.75 2.24
C VAL A 408 12.07 7.63 3.17
N PRO A 409 12.57 6.41 2.97
CA PRO A 409 12.29 5.31 3.89
C PRO A 409 12.98 5.57 5.24
N ILE A 410 12.28 5.25 6.31
CA ILE A 410 12.79 5.35 7.68
C ILE A 410 12.42 4.11 8.47
N ASP A 411 13.22 3.81 9.47
CA ASP A 411 12.86 2.89 10.54
C ASP A 411 12.29 3.68 11.72
N MET A 412 11.08 3.32 12.17
CA MET A 412 10.37 4.04 13.22
C MET A 412 10.42 3.29 14.55
N PHE A 413 10.81 4.02 15.60
CA PHE A 413 10.85 3.54 16.97
C PHE A 413 9.94 4.38 17.86
N VAL A 414 9.47 3.77 18.94
CA VAL A 414 8.75 4.46 20.02
C VAL A 414 9.39 4.16 21.36
N ALA A 415 9.43 5.15 22.24
CA ALA A 415 9.89 5.00 23.62
C ALA A 415 8.93 5.71 24.59
N ALA A 416 8.82 5.19 25.81
CA ALA A 416 7.98 5.80 26.85
C ALA A 416 8.60 7.07 27.45
N ALA A 417 9.92 7.19 27.41
CA ALA A 417 10.71 8.32 27.87
C ALA A 417 11.95 8.49 26.98
N GLU A 418 12.64 9.63 27.09
CA GLU A 418 13.82 9.93 26.25
C GLU A 418 14.99 8.95 26.51
N ASP A 419 15.18 8.54 27.75
CA ASP A 419 16.14 7.53 28.20
C ASP A 419 15.54 6.11 28.28
N GLY A 420 14.30 5.94 27.75
CA GLY A 420 13.60 4.66 27.78
C GLY A 420 13.98 3.76 26.61
N GLU A 421 13.69 2.48 26.79
CA GLU A 421 13.89 1.44 25.77
C GLU A 421 13.18 1.80 24.45
N ASN A 422 13.89 1.63 23.36
CA ASN A 422 13.35 1.81 22.01
C ASN A 422 12.62 0.55 21.56
N ASN A 423 11.35 0.70 21.17
CA ASN A 423 10.58 -0.38 20.60
C ASN A 423 10.40 -0.12 19.10
N TYR A 424 10.84 -1.03 18.26
CA TYR A 424 10.68 -0.96 16.82
C TYR A 424 9.20 -1.07 16.46
N VAL A 425 8.72 -0.17 15.63
CA VAL A 425 7.32 -0.15 15.17
C VAL A 425 7.19 -0.65 13.74
N GLY A 426 8.18 -0.40 12.92
CA GLY A 426 8.19 -0.81 11.52
C GLY A 426 8.91 0.19 10.62
N GLN A 427 9.04 -0.19 9.36
CA GLN A 427 9.46 0.73 8.31
C GLN A 427 8.31 1.65 7.93
N TYR A 428 8.62 2.92 7.70
CA TYR A 428 7.69 3.95 7.24
C TYR A 428 8.33 4.77 6.12
N ASN A 429 7.50 5.47 5.36
CA ASN A 429 7.95 6.53 4.47
C ASN A 429 7.75 7.89 5.15
N PHE A 430 8.82 8.65 5.31
CA PHE A 430 8.82 10.01 5.82
C PHE A 430 8.58 10.95 4.65
N ASN A 431 7.31 11.35 4.46
CA ASN A 431 6.84 12.06 3.28
C ASN A 431 6.44 13.49 3.62
N ASN A 432 6.58 14.39 2.65
CA ASN A 432 5.94 15.69 2.75
C ASN A 432 4.40 15.59 2.67
N GLU A 433 3.71 16.62 3.16
CA GLU A 433 2.25 16.69 3.12
C GLU A 433 1.76 17.34 1.82
N LYS A 434 0.65 16.82 1.29
CA LYS A 434 0.04 17.27 0.04
C LYS A 434 -0.70 18.59 0.10
N SER A 435 -1.28 18.91 1.27
CA SER A 435 -2.40 19.86 1.38
C SER A 435 -2.02 21.28 1.79
N LYS A 436 -0.76 21.54 2.10
CA LYS A 436 -0.31 22.90 2.41
C LYS A 436 -0.03 23.69 1.14
N SER A 437 -1.07 24.36 0.67
CA SER A 437 -1.17 24.91 -0.66
C SER A 437 -0.16 26.02 -0.98
N GLY A 438 0.17 26.90 -0.06
CA GLY A 438 1.05 28.05 -0.33
C GLY A 438 2.52 27.70 -0.54
N ASP A 439 2.99 26.67 0.17
CA ASP A 439 4.39 26.28 0.16
C ASP A 439 4.66 25.03 -0.70
N LEU A 440 3.61 24.23 -0.95
CA LEU A 440 3.75 22.94 -1.58
C LEU A 440 4.17 23.05 -3.05
N PHE A 441 5.39 22.64 -3.37
CA PHE A 441 5.97 22.64 -4.71
C PHE A 441 6.02 24.03 -5.40
N GLY A 442 5.90 25.11 -4.62
CA GLY A 442 5.70 26.44 -5.16
C GLY A 442 6.89 27.36 -5.14
N LEU A 443 8.05 27.01 -4.65
CA LEU A 443 9.19 27.93 -4.47
C LEU A 443 8.84 29.22 -3.69
N SER A 444 7.80 29.16 -2.82
CA SER A 444 7.44 30.27 -1.94
C SER A 444 8.68 30.73 -1.15
N GLY A 445 8.94 32.04 -1.18
CA GLY A 445 10.10 32.64 -0.55
C GLY A 445 11.42 32.52 -1.31
N VAL A 446 11.43 31.99 -2.55
CA VAL A 446 12.60 32.05 -3.43
C VAL A 446 12.66 33.44 -4.09
N GLU A 447 13.78 34.12 -3.89
CA GLU A 447 13.98 35.48 -4.46
C GLU A 447 13.83 35.44 -5.98
N GLY A 448 13.01 36.35 -6.50
CA GLY A 448 12.75 36.48 -7.94
C GLY A 448 11.64 35.55 -8.46
N TYR A 449 11.01 34.76 -7.61
CA TYR A 449 9.86 33.94 -7.97
C TYR A 449 8.68 34.18 -7.01
N ASP A 450 7.62 34.74 -7.52
CA ASP A 450 6.37 34.99 -6.79
C ASP A 450 5.20 34.51 -7.66
N PRO A 451 4.69 33.29 -7.44
CA PRO A 451 3.61 32.76 -8.24
C PRO A 451 2.31 33.54 -8.01
N ALA A 452 1.64 33.92 -9.10
CA ALA A 452 0.44 34.74 -9.08
C ALA A 452 -0.76 34.06 -8.39
N CYS A 453 -0.85 32.74 -8.45
CA CYS A 453 -1.97 31.97 -7.90
C CYS A 453 -1.52 30.55 -7.46
N PRO A 454 -0.77 30.41 -6.36
CA PRO A 454 -0.32 29.10 -5.88
C PRO A 454 -1.48 28.34 -5.25
N LEU A 455 -2.25 27.64 -6.06
CA LEU A 455 -3.43 26.89 -5.63
C LEU A 455 -3.29 25.40 -5.93
N THR A 456 -3.61 24.56 -4.95
CA THR A 456 -3.74 23.12 -5.10
C THR A 456 -5.14 22.67 -4.71
N LEU A 457 -5.81 21.94 -5.60
CA LEU A 457 -7.14 21.38 -5.36
C LEU A 457 -7.05 19.86 -5.41
N GLU A 458 -7.54 19.18 -4.40
CA GLU A 458 -7.83 17.76 -4.49
C GLU A 458 -9.12 17.59 -5.28
N MET A 459 -9.04 16.93 -6.44
CA MET A 459 -10.25 16.62 -7.20
C MET A 459 -11.01 15.54 -6.44
N LEU A 460 -12.19 15.90 -6.10
CA LEU A 460 -13.14 14.98 -5.52
C LEU A 460 -13.63 14.02 -6.59
N ASN A 461 -13.75 12.82 -6.13
CA ASN A 461 -14.19 11.69 -6.88
C ASN A 461 -15.56 11.90 -7.52
N ASN A 462 -15.70 11.45 -8.75
CA ASN A 462 -16.92 10.98 -9.37
C ASN A 462 -18.05 11.99 -9.64
N THR A 463 -19.21 11.45 -9.92
CA THR A 463 -20.48 12.08 -10.23
C THR A 463 -20.92 13.16 -9.25
N GLU A 464 -20.55 13.12 -7.99
CA GLU A 464 -20.95 14.14 -7.00
C GLU A 464 -20.05 15.36 -7.07
N ALA A 465 -18.75 15.19 -7.22
CA ALA A 465 -17.86 16.30 -7.59
C ALA A 465 -18.27 16.93 -8.91
N MET A 466 -18.92 16.18 -9.78
CA MET A 466 -19.50 16.66 -11.02
C MET A 466 -20.71 17.57 -10.80
N CYS A 467 -21.31 17.57 -9.63
CA CYS A 467 -22.25 18.62 -9.24
C CYS A 467 -21.59 19.99 -9.22
N LEU A 468 -20.27 20.07 -9.06
CA LEU A 468 -19.49 21.28 -9.26
C LEU A 468 -19.73 21.91 -10.64
N PHE A 469 -19.93 21.06 -11.64
CA PHE A 469 -20.14 21.52 -13.00
C PHE A 469 -21.59 21.90 -13.32
N LYS A 470 -22.53 21.70 -12.40
CA LYS A 470 -23.94 22.13 -12.60
C LYS A 470 -24.07 23.64 -12.63
N THR A 471 -23.25 24.35 -11.84
CA THR A 471 -23.21 25.80 -11.78
C THR A 471 -21.85 26.27 -11.29
N THR A 472 -21.49 27.50 -11.69
CA THR A 472 -20.28 28.20 -11.21
C THR A 472 -20.63 29.37 -10.30
N SER A 473 -21.82 29.40 -9.72
CA SER A 473 -22.17 30.42 -8.71
C SER A 473 -21.33 30.26 -7.44
N ASP A 474 -20.95 31.36 -6.81
CA ASP A 474 -20.16 31.35 -5.58
C ASP A 474 -20.82 30.52 -4.48
N ALA A 475 -22.13 30.63 -4.31
CA ALA A 475 -22.87 29.86 -3.30
C ALA A 475 -22.78 28.35 -3.53
N HIS A 476 -22.81 27.91 -4.78
CA HIS A 476 -22.69 26.49 -5.09
C HIS A 476 -21.25 25.98 -4.90
N LEU A 477 -20.27 26.76 -5.34
CA LEU A 477 -18.87 26.41 -5.14
C LEU A 477 -18.50 26.41 -3.66
N GLU A 478 -19.02 27.37 -2.88
CA GLU A 478 -18.89 27.41 -1.42
C GLU A 478 -19.50 26.16 -0.79
N GLU A 479 -20.73 25.78 -1.16
CA GLU A 479 -21.39 24.57 -0.68
C GLU A 479 -20.54 23.34 -0.94
N VAL A 480 -20.01 23.17 -2.13
CA VAL A 480 -19.22 22.00 -2.50
C VAL A 480 -17.86 21.99 -1.81
N PHE A 481 -17.17 23.13 -1.73
CA PHE A 481 -15.89 23.23 -1.03
C PHE A 481 -16.03 23.12 0.48
N ASP A 482 -17.10 23.63 1.07
CA ASP A 482 -17.32 23.66 2.51
C ASP A 482 -18.05 22.43 3.05
N ALA A 483 -18.80 21.70 2.20
CA ALA A 483 -19.32 20.36 2.51
C ALA A 483 -18.19 19.33 2.78
N GLY A 484 -16.98 19.77 2.64
CA GLY A 484 -15.73 19.06 2.58
C GLY A 484 -15.29 18.24 3.79
N ALA A 485 -16.05 18.12 4.86
CA ALA A 485 -15.73 17.16 5.92
C ALA A 485 -15.94 15.70 5.48
N GLU A 486 -16.82 15.47 4.52
CA GLU A 486 -17.08 14.15 3.92
C GLU A 486 -16.40 13.95 2.55
N THR A 487 -15.91 15.03 1.95
CA THR A 487 -15.46 15.06 0.55
C THR A 487 -13.95 15.11 0.36
N ASN A 488 -13.13 14.97 1.42
CA ASN A 488 -11.66 15.02 1.36
C ASN A 488 -11.03 16.32 0.84
N VAL A 489 -11.80 17.40 0.71
CA VAL A 489 -11.19 18.74 0.55
C VAL A 489 -10.42 19.04 1.82
N PRO A 490 -9.13 19.39 1.75
CA PRO A 490 -8.36 19.76 2.93
C PRO A 490 -9.06 20.87 3.71
N ASP A 491 -9.11 20.76 5.04
CA ASP A 491 -9.75 21.76 5.94
C ASP A 491 -9.22 23.20 5.74
N ASP A 492 -8.08 23.34 5.07
CA ASP A 492 -7.40 24.60 4.77
C ASP A 492 -7.76 25.18 3.39
N VAL A 493 -8.53 24.46 2.55
CA VAL A 493 -9.00 24.95 1.23
C VAL A 493 -10.51 25.11 1.22
N LYS A 494 -11.03 25.81 2.21
CA LYS A 494 -12.43 26.25 2.18
C LYS A 494 -12.60 27.38 1.20
N TRP A 495 -13.76 27.45 0.53
CA TRP A 495 -14.06 28.51 -0.43
C TRP A 495 -13.82 29.92 0.15
N ALA A 496 -14.26 30.14 1.39
CA ALA A 496 -14.06 31.40 2.10
C ALA A 496 -12.57 31.72 2.38
N GLY A 497 -11.72 30.71 2.45
CA GLY A 497 -10.28 30.86 2.68
C GLY A 497 -9.47 31.13 1.40
N LEU A 498 -10.06 30.96 0.22
CA LEU A 498 -9.43 31.29 -1.04
C LEU A 498 -9.43 32.81 -1.28
N ASP A 499 -8.35 33.33 -1.79
CA ASP A 499 -8.33 34.70 -2.29
C ASP A 499 -9.10 34.85 -3.62
N GLU A 500 -9.27 36.07 -4.10
CA GLU A 500 -10.05 36.33 -5.31
C GLU A 500 -9.40 35.75 -6.55
N SER A 501 -8.06 35.73 -6.65
CA SER A 501 -7.34 35.16 -7.79
C SER A 501 -7.53 33.63 -7.84
N GLN A 502 -7.46 32.97 -6.69
CA GLN A 502 -7.68 31.54 -6.55
C GLN A 502 -9.12 31.15 -6.91
N ARG A 503 -10.12 31.88 -6.39
CA ARG A 503 -11.53 31.67 -6.77
C ARG A 503 -11.76 31.87 -8.27
N THR A 504 -11.14 32.89 -8.85
CA THR A 504 -11.22 33.16 -10.29
C THR A 504 -10.64 32.00 -11.12
N ALA A 505 -9.49 31.46 -10.70
CA ALA A 505 -8.89 30.31 -11.35
C ALA A 505 -9.80 29.07 -11.34
N VAL A 506 -10.40 28.76 -10.17
CA VAL A 506 -11.36 27.65 -10.02
C VAL A 506 -12.59 27.86 -10.89
N LYS A 507 -13.19 29.05 -10.83
CA LYS A 507 -14.37 29.39 -11.65
C LYS A 507 -14.08 29.27 -13.14
N ARG A 508 -12.90 29.76 -13.57
CA ARG A 508 -12.49 29.68 -14.97
C ARG A 508 -12.41 28.23 -15.45
N LEU A 509 -11.74 27.35 -14.67
CA LEU A 509 -11.62 25.94 -15.00
C LEU A 509 -12.98 25.25 -15.12
N TYR A 510 -13.84 25.42 -14.12
CA TYR A 510 -15.12 24.74 -14.09
C TYR A 510 -16.10 25.28 -15.13
N ALA A 511 -16.13 26.60 -15.34
CA ALA A 511 -16.94 27.21 -16.39
C ALA A 511 -16.55 26.68 -17.79
N TRP A 512 -15.26 26.50 -18.03
CA TRP A 512 -14.78 25.95 -19.29
C TRP A 512 -15.20 24.47 -19.45
N ILE A 513 -14.90 23.60 -18.47
CA ILE A 513 -15.30 22.18 -18.55
C ILE A 513 -16.81 22.08 -18.79
N ARG A 514 -17.60 22.85 -18.04
CA ARG A 514 -19.04 22.87 -18.25
C ARG A 514 -19.43 23.30 -19.67
N SER A 515 -18.75 24.28 -20.22
CA SER A 515 -19.04 24.75 -21.59
C SER A 515 -18.66 23.75 -22.69
N CYS A 516 -17.86 22.73 -22.35
CA CYS A 516 -17.45 21.67 -23.27
C CYS A 516 -18.46 20.53 -23.36
N VAL A 517 -19.47 20.49 -22.50
CA VAL A 517 -20.42 19.36 -22.39
C VAL A 517 -21.85 19.81 -22.58
N PRO A 518 -22.77 18.92 -23.05
CA PRO A 518 -24.18 19.23 -23.14
C PRO A 518 -24.83 19.42 -21.77
N ASP A 519 -25.88 20.22 -21.72
CA ASP A 519 -26.69 20.35 -20.51
C ASP A 519 -27.34 19.02 -20.14
N GLY A 520 -27.18 18.63 -18.88
CA GLY A 520 -27.74 17.40 -18.33
C GLY A 520 -26.98 16.13 -18.68
N ALA A 521 -25.80 16.23 -19.33
CA ALA A 521 -24.96 15.07 -19.56
C ALA A 521 -24.54 14.40 -18.25
N THR A 522 -24.45 13.07 -18.25
CA THR A 522 -23.87 12.28 -17.19
C THR A 522 -22.41 11.97 -17.52
N SER A 523 -21.62 11.51 -16.58
CA SER A 523 -20.25 11.08 -16.78
C SER A 523 -20.18 9.97 -17.86
N ALA A 524 -21.08 9.00 -17.84
CA ALA A 524 -21.14 7.93 -18.82
C ALA A 524 -21.35 8.44 -20.26
N ASP A 525 -22.16 9.48 -20.45
CA ASP A 525 -22.40 10.07 -21.76
C ASP A 525 -21.12 10.67 -22.36
N LEU A 526 -20.18 11.11 -21.52
CA LEU A 526 -18.96 11.78 -21.94
C LEU A 526 -17.90 10.83 -22.49
N SER A 527 -17.96 9.54 -22.17
CA SER A 527 -16.98 8.55 -22.63
C SER A 527 -16.89 8.45 -24.16
N THR A 528 -17.96 8.82 -24.85
CA THR A 528 -18.05 8.84 -26.33
C THR A 528 -18.32 10.23 -26.91
N PHE A 529 -18.55 11.22 -26.08
CA PHE A 529 -18.92 12.56 -26.52
C PHE A 529 -17.76 13.32 -27.16
N LYS A 530 -17.92 13.71 -28.41
CA LYS A 530 -16.93 14.50 -29.17
C LYS A 530 -17.21 16.00 -28.97
N SER A 531 -16.34 16.66 -28.22
CA SER A 531 -16.36 18.11 -27.98
C SER A 531 -15.22 18.79 -28.77
N GLU A 532 -15.55 19.49 -29.83
CA GLU A 532 -14.56 20.29 -30.56
C GLU A 532 -13.95 21.36 -29.65
N LYS A 533 -14.81 22.02 -28.87
CA LYS A 533 -14.36 23.04 -27.92
C LYS A 533 -13.33 22.49 -26.91
N PHE A 534 -13.56 21.31 -26.34
CA PHE A 534 -12.61 20.68 -25.41
C PHE A 534 -11.27 20.44 -26.11
N ARG A 535 -11.30 19.83 -27.29
CA ARG A 535 -10.09 19.50 -28.06
C ARG A 535 -9.28 20.75 -28.44
N ASP A 536 -9.98 21.81 -28.85
CA ASP A 536 -9.33 23.02 -29.39
C ASP A 536 -8.80 23.92 -28.26
N GLU A 537 -9.45 23.94 -27.10
CA GLU A 537 -9.12 24.84 -25.97
C GLU A 537 -8.37 24.18 -24.82
N ILE A 538 -8.15 22.85 -24.82
CA ILE A 538 -7.52 22.14 -23.68
C ILE A 538 -6.18 22.75 -23.26
N SER A 539 -5.37 23.20 -24.23
CA SER A 539 -4.06 23.79 -23.97
C SER A 539 -4.11 25.19 -23.32
N ASP A 540 -5.27 25.83 -23.30
CA ASP A 540 -5.48 27.09 -22.58
C ASP A 540 -5.75 26.87 -21.08
N TYR A 541 -6.00 25.60 -20.67
CA TYR A 541 -6.34 25.23 -19.30
C TYR A 541 -5.41 24.19 -18.68
N PHE A 542 -4.80 23.35 -19.48
CA PHE A 542 -3.85 22.35 -19.02
C PHE A 542 -2.57 22.38 -19.89
N ASP A 543 -1.43 22.07 -19.27
CA ASP A 543 -0.31 21.60 -20.07
C ASP A 543 -0.72 20.24 -20.65
N LYS A 544 -1.05 20.24 -21.95
CA LYS A 544 -1.64 19.06 -22.62
C LYS A 544 -0.71 17.85 -22.57
N ALA A 545 0.58 18.05 -22.81
CA ALA A 545 1.55 16.96 -22.81
C ALA A 545 1.69 16.35 -21.40
N PHE A 546 1.72 17.20 -20.37
CA PHE A 546 1.75 16.78 -18.99
C PHE A 546 0.48 15.99 -18.62
N LEU A 547 -0.71 16.49 -18.99
CA LEU A 547 -2.00 15.85 -18.73
C LEU A 547 -2.08 14.45 -19.37
N LEU A 548 -1.67 14.31 -20.62
CA LEU A 548 -1.65 13.04 -21.34
C LEU A 548 -0.63 12.07 -20.76
N THR A 549 0.54 12.55 -20.35
CA THR A 549 1.55 11.73 -19.67
C THR A 549 1.03 11.22 -18.33
N TYR A 550 0.32 12.06 -17.55
CA TYR A 550 -0.31 11.60 -16.32
C TYR A 550 -1.37 10.53 -16.58
N TYR A 551 -2.20 10.70 -17.62
CA TYR A 551 -3.17 9.69 -18.02
C TYR A 551 -2.49 8.36 -18.33
N LEU A 552 -1.48 8.35 -19.22
CA LEU A 552 -0.73 7.16 -19.60
C LEU A 552 0.00 6.51 -18.40
N TRP A 553 0.53 7.33 -17.49
CA TRP A 553 1.16 6.85 -16.27
C TRP A 553 0.18 6.07 -15.41
N THR A 554 -0.98 6.65 -15.14
CA THR A 554 -2.01 6.01 -14.30
C THR A 554 -2.61 4.76 -14.97
N ASP A 555 -2.64 4.72 -16.29
CA ASP A 555 -3.06 3.55 -17.05
C ASP A 555 -2.02 2.43 -17.00
N TYR A 556 -0.78 2.76 -17.26
CA TYR A 556 0.33 1.80 -17.29
C TYR A 556 0.58 1.16 -15.91
N PHE A 557 0.50 1.95 -14.85
CA PHE A 557 0.72 1.48 -13.48
C PHE A 557 -0.55 1.01 -12.79
N LEU A 558 -1.68 0.91 -13.49
CA LEU A 558 -2.98 0.52 -12.92
C LEU A 558 -3.29 1.31 -11.64
N ALA A 559 -3.06 2.61 -11.69
CA ALA A 559 -3.21 3.53 -10.56
C ALA A 559 -4.64 4.07 -10.50
N VAL A 560 -5.57 3.22 -10.06
CA VAL A 560 -7.03 3.46 -10.04
C VAL A 560 -7.39 4.71 -9.24
N ASP A 561 -6.81 4.82 -8.06
CA ASP A 561 -7.11 5.89 -7.09
C ASP A 561 -6.69 7.28 -7.58
N GLN A 562 -5.62 7.35 -8.36
CA GLN A 562 -5.01 8.62 -8.80
C GLN A 562 -5.80 9.32 -9.90
N ARG A 563 -6.77 8.65 -10.53
CA ARG A 563 -7.65 9.27 -11.52
C ARG A 563 -8.89 9.91 -10.91
N ALA A 564 -9.25 9.50 -9.72
CA ALA A 564 -10.52 9.87 -9.10
C ALA A 564 -10.32 10.60 -7.77
N LYS A 565 -9.75 9.92 -6.76
CA LYS A 565 -9.72 10.39 -5.38
C LYS A 565 -8.43 11.13 -5.03
N ASN A 566 -7.30 10.57 -5.45
CA ASN A 566 -5.98 11.10 -5.11
C ASN A 566 -5.37 11.92 -6.26
N MET A 567 -6.22 12.64 -6.99
CA MET A 567 -5.80 13.54 -8.06
C MET A 567 -5.76 14.98 -7.55
N MET A 568 -4.58 15.59 -7.59
CA MET A 568 -4.36 16.95 -7.13
C MET A 568 -4.12 17.87 -8.33
N LEU A 569 -5.08 18.70 -8.65
CA LEU A 569 -4.91 19.78 -9.63
C LEU A 569 -4.17 20.95 -9.01
N ARG A 570 -3.25 21.53 -9.75
CA ARG A 570 -2.41 22.63 -9.30
C ARG A 570 -2.22 23.68 -10.37
N THR A 571 -2.28 24.93 -9.96
CA THR A 571 -1.95 26.08 -10.79
C THR A 571 -1.08 27.08 -10.01
N TRP A 572 -0.17 27.77 -10.71
CA TRP A 572 0.66 28.83 -10.14
C TRP A 572 0.27 30.20 -10.69
N ASP A 573 -0.35 30.26 -11.87
CA ASP A 573 -0.75 31.48 -12.58
C ASP A 573 -2.27 31.67 -12.69
N GLY A 574 -3.06 30.70 -12.18
CA GLY A 574 -4.51 30.68 -12.32
C GLY A 574 -5.00 30.37 -13.73
N LEU A 575 -4.13 30.04 -14.67
CA LEU A 575 -4.45 29.80 -16.08
C LEU A 575 -4.25 28.35 -16.47
N ILE A 576 -3.04 27.83 -16.26
CA ILE A 576 -2.65 26.47 -16.66
C ILE A 576 -2.61 25.55 -15.43
N TRP A 577 -3.26 24.42 -15.55
CA TRP A 577 -3.32 23.41 -14.51
C TRP A 577 -2.39 22.23 -14.81
N TYR A 578 -1.80 21.72 -13.74
CA TYR A 578 -0.93 20.55 -13.70
C TYR A 578 -1.50 19.55 -12.70
N ILE A 579 -1.03 18.31 -12.73
CA ILE A 579 -1.46 17.27 -11.79
C ILE A 579 -0.27 16.81 -10.96
N THR A 580 -0.46 16.78 -9.65
CA THR A 580 0.51 16.18 -8.72
C THR A 580 0.13 14.73 -8.47
N TYR A 581 1.06 13.83 -8.69
CA TYR A 581 0.91 12.42 -8.34
C TYR A 581 1.05 12.24 -6.83
N TYR A 582 0.07 11.57 -6.22
CA TYR A 582 -0.05 11.44 -4.78
C TYR A 582 -0.71 10.11 -4.39
N ASP A 583 -0.30 9.56 -3.21
CA ASP A 583 -0.91 8.40 -2.53
C ASP A 583 -1.00 7.15 -3.41
N GLY A 584 0.11 6.84 -4.11
CA GLY A 584 0.20 5.72 -5.05
C GLY A 584 0.43 4.35 -4.38
N ASP A 585 -0.05 4.13 -3.16
CA ASP A 585 0.06 2.86 -2.44
C ASP A 585 -0.85 1.75 -3.03
N THR A 586 -1.80 2.13 -3.87
CA THR A 586 -2.72 1.23 -4.58
C THR A 586 -2.44 1.10 -6.08
N GLN A 587 -1.24 1.44 -6.54
CA GLN A 587 -0.83 1.24 -7.93
C GLN A 587 -0.24 -0.16 -8.19
N MET A 588 0.14 -0.45 -9.44
CA MET A 588 0.70 -1.71 -9.91
C MET A 588 -0.25 -2.90 -9.68
N GLY A 589 -1.53 -2.66 -9.91
CA GLY A 589 -2.55 -3.68 -9.83
C GLY A 589 -3.02 -3.98 -8.41
N LYS A 590 -2.79 -3.11 -7.43
CA LYS A 590 -3.34 -3.25 -6.07
C LYS A 590 -4.52 -2.30 -5.85
N ARG A 591 -5.55 -2.80 -5.18
CA ARG A 591 -6.68 -2.01 -4.68
C ARG A 591 -6.55 -1.75 -3.17
N ASN A 592 -7.36 -0.83 -2.66
CA ASN A 592 -7.44 -0.53 -1.21
C ASN A 592 -7.82 -1.74 -0.33
N ASP A 593 -8.49 -2.73 -0.90
CA ASP A 593 -8.85 -3.99 -0.24
C ASP A 593 -7.76 -5.08 -0.38
N CYS A 594 -6.58 -4.73 -0.89
CA CYS A 594 -5.44 -5.61 -1.15
C CYS A 594 -5.64 -6.64 -2.27
N PHE A 595 -6.75 -6.58 -3.02
CA PHE A 595 -6.91 -7.39 -4.21
C PHE A 595 -6.08 -6.86 -5.38
N LEU A 596 -5.70 -7.76 -6.28
CA LEU A 596 -5.00 -7.40 -7.50
C LEU A 596 -5.99 -6.99 -8.59
N VAL A 597 -5.66 -5.91 -9.28
CA VAL A 597 -6.35 -5.43 -10.47
C VAL A 597 -5.51 -5.83 -11.68
N TYR A 598 -6.04 -6.67 -12.54
CA TYR A 598 -5.34 -7.10 -13.76
C TYR A 598 -5.83 -6.35 -15.00
N ASP A 599 -7.06 -5.90 -14.98
CA ASP A 599 -7.67 -5.13 -16.05
C ASP A 599 -8.33 -3.85 -15.48
N TYR A 600 -7.65 -2.75 -15.68
CA TYR A 600 -8.13 -1.44 -15.25
C TYR A 600 -9.46 -1.04 -15.92
N THR A 601 -9.82 -1.66 -17.04
CA THR A 601 -11.05 -1.37 -17.75
C THR A 601 -12.28 -2.02 -17.12
N THR A 602 -12.09 -3.15 -16.45
CA THR A 602 -13.16 -3.95 -15.84
C THR A 602 -13.07 -3.98 -14.33
N ASP A 603 -11.86 -3.86 -13.77
CA ASP A 603 -11.67 -3.86 -12.32
C ASP A 603 -11.91 -2.46 -11.74
N ARG A 604 -12.70 -2.44 -10.69
CA ARG A 604 -13.11 -1.25 -9.95
C ARG A 604 -12.50 -1.29 -8.56
N ASP A 605 -12.47 -0.15 -7.90
CA ASP A 605 -12.02 -0.12 -6.51
C ASP A 605 -13.00 -0.84 -5.56
N THR A 606 -12.68 -0.82 -4.29
CA THR A 606 -13.38 -1.53 -3.22
C THR A 606 -14.90 -1.46 -3.34
N TYR A 607 -15.55 -2.62 -3.40
CA TYR A 607 -17.00 -2.70 -3.37
C TYR A 607 -17.52 -2.40 -1.96
N ASP A 608 -18.38 -1.40 -1.87
CA ASP A 608 -19.12 -1.08 -0.65
C ASP A 608 -20.42 -1.89 -0.63
N ALA A 609 -20.43 -2.98 0.14
CA ALA A 609 -21.59 -3.86 0.23
C ALA A 609 -22.80 -3.17 0.91
N GLU A 610 -22.58 -2.19 1.78
CA GLU A 610 -23.65 -1.47 2.48
C GLU A 610 -24.31 -0.46 1.55
N ALA A 611 -23.54 0.22 0.72
CA ALA A 611 -24.03 1.12 -0.31
C ALA A 611 -24.50 0.40 -1.58
N GLY A 612 -24.18 -0.90 -1.75
CA GLY A 612 -24.51 -1.69 -2.93
C GLY A 612 -23.80 -1.22 -4.21
N LYS A 613 -22.65 -0.54 -4.07
CA LYS A 613 -21.89 0.02 -5.19
C LYS A 613 -20.39 0.01 -4.89
N TYR A 614 -19.57 0.17 -5.91
CA TYR A 614 -18.14 0.44 -5.71
C TYR A 614 -17.94 1.82 -5.06
N ALA A 615 -16.95 1.93 -4.21
CA ALA A 615 -16.61 3.16 -3.52
C ALA A 615 -16.30 4.29 -4.51
N PHE A 616 -15.61 3.95 -5.60
CA PHE A 616 -15.47 4.79 -6.79
C PHE A 616 -15.01 3.94 -8.00
N GLU A 617 -15.32 4.45 -9.16
CA GLU A 617 -14.88 3.90 -10.43
C GLU A 617 -13.81 4.84 -10.99
N GLY A 618 -12.58 4.37 -11.16
CA GLY A 618 -11.44 5.18 -11.62
C GLY A 618 -11.63 5.79 -13.02
N ARG A 619 -12.68 5.36 -13.73
CA ARG A 619 -13.08 5.88 -15.03
C ARG A 619 -14.18 6.92 -14.98
N ASP A 620 -14.91 7.02 -13.89
CA ASP A 620 -16.08 7.89 -13.81
C ASP A 620 -15.69 9.34 -13.50
N SER A 621 -14.86 9.92 -14.35
CA SER A 621 -14.42 11.31 -14.28
C SER A 621 -14.73 12.04 -15.58
N TRP A 622 -15.36 13.18 -15.48
CA TRP A 622 -15.64 14.03 -16.63
C TRP A 622 -14.37 14.38 -17.40
N LEU A 623 -13.34 14.78 -16.69
CA LEU A 623 -12.07 15.16 -17.31
C LEU A 623 -11.51 13.98 -18.12
N TRP A 624 -11.39 12.81 -17.49
CA TRP A 624 -10.78 11.65 -18.16
C TRP A 624 -11.64 11.10 -19.28
N ASN A 625 -12.96 11.09 -19.13
CA ASN A 625 -13.87 10.72 -20.19
C ASN A 625 -13.78 11.67 -21.38
N LEU A 626 -13.69 12.98 -21.15
CA LEU A 626 -13.46 13.94 -22.22
C LEU A 626 -12.07 13.79 -22.88
N VAL A 627 -11.04 13.52 -22.09
CA VAL A 627 -9.69 13.24 -22.62
C VAL A 627 -9.72 12.02 -23.52
N LEU A 628 -10.25 10.90 -23.05
CA LEU A 628 -10.37 9.67 -23.86
C LEU A 628 -11.19 9.86 -25.13
N ALA A 629 -12.33 10.50 -25.00
CA ALA A 629 -13.21 10.71 -26.15
C ALA A 629 -12.62 11.65 -27.20
N ASN A 630 -11.80 12.65 -26.81
CA ASN A 630 -11.41 13.74 -27.69
C ASN A 630 -9.93 13.80 -28.02
N LEU A 631 -9.06 13.18 -27.22
CA LEU A 631 -7.61 13.20 -27.37
C LEU A 631 -7.01 11.79 -27.61
N ASP A 632 -7.82 10.84 -28.05
CA ASP A 632 -7.39 9.46 -28.30
C ASP A 632 -6.32 9.33 -29.39
N ALA A 633 -6.31 10.24 -30.36
CA ALA A 633 -5.28 10.30 -31.39
C ALA A 633 -3.94 10.79 -30.81
N ASP A 634 -3.97 11.77 -29.91
CA ASP A 634 -2.78 12.32 -29.25
C ASP A 634 -2.16 11.30 -28.26
N LEU A 635 -2.99 10.45 -27.63
CA LEU A 635 -2.52 9.37 -26.75
C LEU A 635 -1.81 8.23 -27.51
N LYS A 636 -2.02 8.11 -28.81
CA LYS A 636 -1.43 7.07 -29.68
C LYS A 636 -0.15 7.51 -30.37
N THR A 637 0.16 8.78 -30.37
CA THR A 637 1.38 9.37 -30.95
C THR A 637 2.44 9.57 -29.90
#